data_b21902da100afd45e2802189320d312f
#
_entry.id   b21902da100afd45e2802189320d312f
#
_cell.length_a   1.000
_cell.length_b   1.000
_cell.length_c   1.000
_cell.angle_alpha   90.00
_cell.angle_beta   90.00
_cell.angle_gamma   90.00
#
_symmetry.space_group_name_H-M   'P 1'
#
loop_
_entity.id
_entity.type
_entity.pdbx_description
1 polymer ?
#
loop_
_entity_poly.entity_id
_entity_poly.type
_entity_poly.pdbx_seq_one_letter_code
_entity_poly.pdbx_strand_id
1 'polypeptide(L)'
;SLVGSEMCIRDRNKAMKTLYLHIGTTKTATTSIQRFLEENKDVLQKYGYCFPDSLHVYPRANKRRNAHFLVAKVWDADGSRNQSKEKEYFEEGLQQIRTAFGTYDHVILTDESIWHALSYSKKSLLQELKKEADEQKYQIKVIVYLRRQDGLLISRWNQEVKQNFNSVAVMTCEEYLAASEKKEKKIYQYAQKLDEIAAVIGKNNLIVRRFSPKSWKDGSIIHDFMHEIGLDVTEEFQELEESENLRLDKNTTEIKRILNKSEFLTEKEISYFRRFLKEISKDYIKEENTEMLAKEELQQFLELYAKENERVAEEYIGDGQPLFSNEVKDLPKWNPQNEKMQEEIIQFFAAVTMDLRRTNEIQRQKINQQEKRIRQLEKRANEFVMFRDKAKHPFRTIWKKLFR
;
A
#
# COMPACT_ATOMS: atom_id res chain seq x y z
N SER A 1 -19.56 -40.45 36.44
CA SER A 1 -19.62 -40.80 35.02
C SER A 1 -18.79 -39.81 34.20
N LEU A 2 -17.52 -40.16 33.99
CA LEU A 2 -16.50 -39.36 33.24
C LEU A 2 -16.32 -39.90 31.82
N VAL A 3 -17.39 -40.34 31.16
CA VAL A 3 -17.30 -40.93 29.79
C VAL A 3 -17.95 -40.04 28.70
N GLY A 4 -18.54 -38.92 29.12
CA GLY A 4 -19.26 -38.02 28.18
C GLY A 4 -18.46 -36.87 27.58
N SER A 5 -17.23 -36.56 28.04
CA SER A 5 -16.45 -35.40 27.60
C SER A 5 -15.35 -35.71 26.59
N GLU A 6 -14.93 -36.95 26.42
CA GLU A 6 -13.90 -37.30 25.45
C GLU A 6 -14.45 -37.65 24.04
N MET A 7 -15.75 -37.89 23.93
CA MET A 7 -16.39 -38.25 22.66
C MET A 7 -16.81 -37.01 21.83
N CYS A 8 -16.89 -35.82 22.43
CA CYS A 8 -17.19 -34.56 21.72
C CYS A 8 -15.97 -33.90 21.07
N ILE A 9 -14.76 -34.38 21.28
CA ILE A 9 -13.52 -33.80 20.69
C ILE A 9 -13.09 -34.51 19.41
N ARG A 10 -13.62 -35.71 19.11
CA ARG A 10 -13.23 -36.51 17.93
C ARG A 10 -14.07 -36.34 16.67
N ASP A 11 -15.23 -35.72 16.77
CA ASP A 11 -16.11 -35.44 15.61
C ASP A 11 -16.26 -33.92 15.35
N ARG A 12 -15.20 -33.14 15.46
CA ARG A 12 -15.09 -31.93 14.65
C ARG A 12 -14.99 -32.45 13.19
N ASN A 13 -16.10 -32.39 12.45
CA ASN A 13 -16.09 -32.42 11.00
C ASN A 13 -14.87 -31.64 10.58
N LYS A 14 -13.90 -32.28 9.92
CA LYS A 14 -12.65 -31.64 9.55
C LYS A 14 -13.04 -30.50 8.64
N ALA A 15 -13.13 -29.29 9.21
CA ALA A 15 -13.49 -28.08 8.47
C ALA A 15 -12.53 -28.04 7.27
N MET A 16 -13.07 -27.85 6.08
CA MET A 16 -12.23 -27.87 4.86
C MET A 16 -11.25 -26.70 4.98
N LYS A 17 -9.96 -27.02 4.94
CA LYS A 17 -8.88 -26.02 4.96
C LYS A 17 -9.10 -24.99 3.88
N THR A 18 -9.01 -23.71 4.22
CA THR A 18 -9.39 -22.61 3.33
C THR A 18 -8.29 -21.58 3.21
N LEU A 19 -7.86 -21.32 1.98
CA LEU A 19 -7.04 -20.18 1.63
C LEU A 19 -7.96 -19.02 1.24
N TYR A 20 -8.00 -17.97 2.05
CA TYR A 20 -8.65 -16.70 1.74
C TYR A 20 -7.66 -15.81 1.00
N LEU A 21 -7.93 -15.51 -0.26
CA LEU A 21 -7.09 -14.68 -1.11
C LEU A 21 -7.79 -13.35 -1.40
N HIS A 22 -7.39 -12.29 -0.70
CA HIS A 22 -7.88 -10.93 -0.92
C HIS A 22 -7.07 -10.26 -2.03
N ILE A 23 -7.73 -9.98 -3.16
CA ILE A 23 -7.09 -9.51 -4.40
C ILE A 23 -7.30 -8.02 -4.71
N GLY A 24 -7.92 -7.27 -3.83
CA GLY A 24 -8.20 -5.84 -4.01
C GLY A 24 -9.69 -5.58 -4.26
N THR A 25 -10.10 -4.63 -5.10
CA THR A 25 -9.28 -3.86 -6.04
C THR A 25 -8.30 -2.91 -5.34
N THR A 26 -7.40 -2.26 -6.10
CA THR A 26 -6.62 -1.16 -5.53
C THR A 26 -7.56 -0.04 -5.06
N LYS A 27 -7.17 0.73 -4.03
CA LYS A 27 -7.95 1.88 -3.51
C LYS A 27 -9.28 1.51 -2.84
N THR A 28 -9.33 0.32 -2.25
CA THR A 28 -10.45 -0.20 -1.45
C THR A 28 -10.02 -0.53 -0.02
N ALA A 29 -9.27 0.38 0.63
CA ALA A 29 -8.79 0.27 2.01
C ALA A 29 -7.96 -0.99 2.31
N THR A 30 -7.32 -1.58 1.30
CA THR A 30 -6.49 -2.79 1.44
C THR A 30 -5.41 -2.63 2.52
N THR A 31 -4.80 -1.44 2.63
CA THR A 31 -3.79 -1.13 3.66
C THR A 31 -4.36 -1.23 5.08
N SER A 32 -5.61 -0.81 5.30
CA SER A 32 -6.26 -0.90 6.61
C SER A 32 -6.54 -2.36 6.99
N ILE A 33 -7.06 -3.15 6.03
CA ILE A 33 -7.27 -4.60 6.21
C ILE A 33 -5.93 -5.28 6.54
N GLN A 34 -4.89 -5.04 5.74
CA GLN A 34 -3.56 -5.62 5.94
C GLN A 34 -2.94 -5.25 7.29
N ARG A 35 -3.12 -3.99 7.73
CA ARG A 35 -2.64 -3.52 9.01
C ARG A 35 -3.38 -4.20 10.16
N PHE A 36 -4.71 -4.28 10.08
CA PHE A 36 -5.52 -4.94 11.10
C PHE A 36 -5.13 -6.42 11.25
N LEU A 37 -5.00 -7.14 10.14
CA LEU A 37 -4.59 -8.55 10.16
C LEU A 37 -3.19 -8.74 10.75
N GLU A 38 -2.25 -7.84 10.46
CA GLU A 38 -0.89 -7.90 10.99
C GLU A 38 -0.86 -7.62 12.50
N GLU A 39 -1.59 -6.61 12.98
CA GLU A 39 -1.62 -6.24 14.39
C GLU A 39 -2.39 -7.25 15.26
N ASN A 40 -3.25 -8.08 14.65
CA ASN A 40 -4.07 -9.08 15.33
C ASN A 40 -3.67 -10.53 15.05
N LYS A 41 -2.45 -10.81 14.61
CA LYS A 41 -2.00 -12.17 14.28
C LYS A 41 -2.22 -13.18 15.41
N ASP A 42 -1.89 -12.80 16.62
CA ASP A 42 -2.00 -13.69 17.78
C ASP A 42 -3.46 -14.05 18.10
N VAL A 43 -4.38 -13.10 17.91
CA VAL A 43 -5.82 -13.35 18.08
C VAL A 43 -6.33 -14.23 16.94
N LEU A 44 -5.97 -13.96 15.71
CA LEU A 44 -6.32 -14.78 14.55
C LEU A 44 -5.89 -16.24 14.73
N GLN A 45 -4.69 -16.47 15.25
CA GLN A 45 -4.16 -17.82 15.50
C GLN A 45 -5.00 -18.59 16.54
N LYS A 46 -5.53 -17.93 17.57
CA LYS A 46 -6.43 -18.57 18.55
C LYS A 46 -7.71 -19.10 17.88
N TYR A 47 -8.16 -18.45 16.81
CA TYR A 47 -9.34 -18.83 16.04
C TYR A 47 -9.02 -19.80 14.87
N GLY A 48 -7.76 -20.25 14.74
CA GLY A 48 -7.34 -21.18 13.69
C GLY A 48 -7.02 -20.52 12.35
N TYR A 49 -6.79 -19.19 12.34
CA TYR A 49 -6.40 -18.42 11.16
C TYR A 49 -4.93 -18.05 11.21
N CYS A 50 -4.24 -18.19 10.07
CA CYS A 50 -2.87 -17.75 9.89
C CYS A 50 -2.82 -16.58 8.90
N PHE A 51 -2.24 -15.45 9.32
CA PHE A 51 -1.81 -14.38 8.44
C PHE A 51 -0.27 -14.39 8.37
N PRO A 52 0.34 -15.15 7.43
CA PRO A 52 1.79 -15.32 7.38
C PRO A 52 2.50 -14.02 7.03
N ASP A 53 3.76 -13.90 7.49
CA ASP A 53 4.62 -12.79 7.10
C ASP A 53 5.04 -12.91 5.63
N SER A 54 5.33 -11.77 4.98
CA SER A 54 5.97 -11.79 3.68
C SER A 54 7.39 -12.37 3.81
N LEU A 55 7.71 -13.37 3.00
CA LEU A 55 9.04 -14.02 3.01
C LEU A 55 10.13 -13.10 2.48
N HIS A 56 9.77 -12.18 1.58
CA HIS A 56 10.72 -11.33 0.88
C HIS A 56 10.36 -9.86 1.04
N VAL A 57 11.39 -9.01 0.98
CA VAL A 57 11.23 -7.56 0.92
C VAL A 57 11.19 -7.13 -0.55
N TYR A 58 10.10 -6.48 -0.94
CA TYR A 58 9.92 -5.98 -2.29
C TYR A 58 10.01 -4.45 -2.29
N PRO A 59 10.87 -3.83 -3.12
CA PRO A 59 11.14 -2.38 -3.06
C PRO A 59 9.91 -1.46 -3.18
N ARG A 60 8.83 -1.97 -3.81
CA ARG A 60 7.61 -1.19 -4.10
C ARG A 60 6.35 -1.76 -3.46
N ALA A 61 6.46 -2.81 -2.66
CA ALA A 61 5.34 -3.39 -1.94
C ALA A 61 5.52 -3.25 -0.43
N ASN A 62 4.44 -2.94 0.27
CA ASN A 62 4.44 -2.96 1.72
C ASN A 62 4.62 -4.41 2.20
N LYS A 63 5.41 -4.62 3.26
CA LYS A 63 5.67 -5.93 3.87
C LYS A 63 4.39 -6.68 4.30
N ARG A 64 3.27 -5.96 4.51
CA ARG A 64 1.97 -6.55 4.85
C ARG A 64 1.25 -7.20 3.67
N ARG A 65 1.74 -6.99 2.45
CA ARG A 65 1.23 -7.62 1.23
C ARG A 65 1.84 -9.02 1.09
N ASN A 66 1.41 -9.93 1.96
CA ASN A 66 1.99 -11.25 2.08
C ASN A 66 1.75 -12.17 0.87
N ALA A 67 0.81 -11.82 0.00
CA ALA A 67 0.58 -12.48 -1.29
C ALA A 67 1.42 -11.90 -2.45
N HIS A 68 2.33 -10.94 -2.20
CA HIS A 68 3.05 -10.28 -3.29
C HIS A 68 3.93 -11.23 -4.11
N PHE A 69 4.41 -12.31 -3.52
CA PHE A 69 5.19 -13.34 -4.21
C PHE A 69 4.46 -13.94 -5.42
N LEU A 70 3.13 -13.95 -5.43
CA LEU A 70 2.30 -14.44 -6.54
C LEU A 70 2.45 -13.59 -7.81
N VAL A 71 2.74 -12.30 -7.65
CA VAL A 71 2.75 -11.31 -8.76
C VAL A 71 4.06 -10.55 -8.87
N ALA A 72 5.01 -10.82 -7.98
CA ALA A 72 6.29 -10.13 -7.91
C ALA A 72 7.05 -10.23 -9.22
N LYS A 73 7.74 -9.14 -9.57
CA LYS A 73 8.81 -9.11 -10.57
C LYS A 73 10.11 -8.84 -9.86
N VAL A 74 11.10 -9.68 -10.12
CA VAL A 74 12.42 -9.59 -9.52
C VAL A 74 13.42 -9.12 -10.58
N TRP A 75 14.29 -8.19 -10.19
CA TRP A 75 15.28 -7.58 -11.06
C TRP A 75 16.66 -7.79 -10.47
N ASP A 76 17.62 -8.10 -11.29
CA ASP A 76 19.03 -8.19 -10.92
C ASP A 76 19.66 -6.78 -10.85
N ALA A 77 20.87 -6.70 -10.32
CA ALA A 77 21.58 -5.42 -10.14
C ALA A 77 21.89 -4.70 -11.47
N ASP A 78 21.94 -5.44 -12.58
CA ASP A 78 22.14 -4.92 -13.93
C ASP A 78 20.83 -4.41 -14.59
N GLY A 79 19.69 -4.52 -13.88
CA GLY A 79 18.37 -4.12 -14.38
C GLY A 79 17.68 -5.18 -15.25
N SER A 80 18.24 -6.38 -15.44
CA SER A 80 17.59 -7.48 -16.11
C SER A 80 16.54 -8.16 -15.21
N ARG A 81 15.49 -8.73 -15.82
CA ARG A 81 14.44 -9.45 -15.09
C ARG A 81 14.89 -10.87 -14.75
N ASN A 82 14.86 -11.22 -13.48
CA ASN A 82 15.23 -12.55 -12.99
C ASN A 82 14.00 -13.46 -12.82
N GLN A 83 13.61 -14.13 -13.90
CA GLN A 83 12.46 -15.04 -13.89
C GLN A 83 12.70 -16.32 -13.04
N SER A 84 13.94 -16.77 -12.92
CA SER A 84 14.27 -17.94 -12.09
C SER A 84 14.00 -17.65 -10.62
N LYS A 85 14.40 -16.47 -10.17
CA LYS A 85 14.15 -16.00 -8.80
C LYS A 85 12.65 -15.70 -8.53
N GLU A 86 11.91 -15.26 -9.55
CA GLU A 86 10.45 -15.15 -9.43
C GLU A 86 9.78 -16.51 -9.18
N LYS A 87 10.26 -17.57 -9.86
CA LYS A 87 9.75 -18.93 -9.64
C LYS A 87 10.14 -19.48 -8.27
N GLU A 88 11.39 -19.26 -7.84
CA GLU A 88 11.86 -19.61 -6.51
C GLU A 88 10.96 -18.98 -5.42
N TYR A 89 10.72 -17.67 -5.49
CA TYR A 89 9.85 -16.95 -4.54
C TYR A 89 8.41 -17.48 -4.55
N PHE A 90 7.91 -17.87 -5.73
CA PHE A 90 6.58 -18.45 -5.87
C PHE A 90 6.50 -19.80 -5.14
N GLU A 91 7.47 -20.71 -5.35
CA GLU A 91 7.52 -22.02 -4.68
C GLU A 91 7.72 -21.90 -3.17
N GLU A 92 8.57 -20.98 -2.72
CA GLU A 92 8.76 -20.72 -1.28
C GLU A 92 7.45 -20.21 -0.64
N GLY A 93 6.71 -19.35 -1.33
CA GLY A 93 5.39 -18.90 -0.88
C GLY A 93 4.36 -20.02 -0.81
N LEU A 94 4.32 -20.93 -1.80
CA LEU A 94 3.48 -22.13 -1.73
C LEU A 94 3.89 -23.04 -0.57
N GLN A 95 5.18 -23.21 -0.32
CA GLN A 95 5.66 -23.98 0.82
C GLN A 95 5.27 -23.36 2.16
N GLN A 96 5.26 -22.03 2.25
CA GLN A 96 4.76 -21.32 3.45
C GLN A 96 3.28 -21.60 3.69
N ILE A 97 2.44 -21.60 2.63
CA ILE A 97 1.02 -21.96 2.71
C ILE A 97 0.86 -23.40 3.22
N ARG A 98 1.61 -24.36 2.66
CA ARG A 98 1.59 -25.78 3.10
C ARG A 98 1.94 -25.90 4.57
N THR A 99 2.98 -25.19 5.00
CA THR A 99 3.44 -25.20 6.40
C THR A 99 2.37 -24.62 7.32
N ALA A 100 1.74 -23.49 6.95
CA ALA A 100 0.66 -22.87 7.71
C ALA A 100 -0.54 -23.82 7.87
N PHE A 101 -0.93 -24.51 6.82
CA PHE A 101 -1.97 -25.55 6.87
C PHE A 101 -1.60 -26.78 7.71
N GLY A 102 -0.33 -26.96 8.08
CA GLY A 102 0.07 -27.96 9.06
C GLY A 102 -0.48 -27.70 10.47
N THR A 103 -0.74 -26.42 10.80
CA THR A 103 -1.16 -25.97 12.13
C THR A 103 -2.55 -25.34 12.14
N TYR A 104 -2.93 -24.62 11.08
CA TYR A 104 -4.15 -23.81 11.01
C TYR A 104 -5.11 -24.34 9.95
N ASP A 105 -6.42 -24.10 10.15
CA ASP A 105 -7.45 -24.47 9.19
C ASP A 105 -7.66 -23.39 8.12
N HIS A 106 -7.26 -22.16 8.39
CA HIS A 106 -7.46 -21.01 7.52
C HIS A 106 -6.15 -20.23 7.32
N VAL A 107 -5.84 -19.89 6.07
CA VAL A 107 -4.71 -19.02 5.71
C VAL A 107 -5.25 -17.79 4.99
N ILE A 108 -4.79 -16.61 5.38
CA ILE A 108 -5.20 -15.34 4.77
C ILE A 108 -4.01 -14.75 4.02
N LEU A 109 -4.19 -14.56 2.72
CA LEU A 109 -3.25 -13.87 1.85
C LEU A 109 -3.89 -12.61 1.25
N THR A 110 -3.11 -11.53 1.13
CA THR A 110 -3.60 -10.26 0.60
C THR A 110 -2.59 -9.55 -0.27
N ASP A 111 -3.01 -9.17 -1.48
CA ASP A 111 -2.29 -8.25 -2.35
C ASP A 111 -3.22 -7.65 -3.42
N GLU A 112 -3.40 -6.34 -3.40
CA GLU A 112 -4.24 -5.62 -4.35
C GLU A 112 -3.69 -5.58 -5.79
N SER A 113 -2.40 -5.91 -6.00
CA SER A 113 -1.85 -6.00 -7.37
C SER A 113 -2.33 -7.22 -8.12
N ILE A 114 -2.85 -8.24 -7.43
CA ILE A 114 -3.36 -9.47 -8.07
C ILE A 114 -4.49 -9.12 -9.04
N TRP A 115 -5.42 -8.22 -8.65
CA TRP A 115 -6.49 -7.77 -9.54
C TRP A 115 -5.99 -7.26 -10.88
N HIS A 116 -4.93 -6.46 -10.87
CA HIS A 116 -4.31 -5.97 -12.10
C HIS A 116 -3.55 -7.07 -12.83
N ALA A 117 -2.77 -7.88 -12.10
CA ALA A 117 -1.93 -8.91 -12.68
C ALA A 117 -2.71 -9.98 -13.43
N LEU A 118 -3.87 -10.39 -12.93
CA LEU A 118 -4.77 -11.34 -13.60
C LEU A 118 -5.20 -10.86 -14.99
N SER A 119 -5.36 -9.54 -15.20
CA SER A 119 -5.75 -9.00 -16.50
C SER A 119 -4.61 -8.92 -17.52
N TYR A 120 -3.36 -8.76 -17.06
CA TYR A 120 -2.26 -8.37 -17.95
C TYR A 120 -1.04 -9.28 -17.89
N SER A 121 -0.56 -9.67 -16.72
CA SER A 121 0.76 -10.30 -16.58
C SER A 121 0.76 -11.71 -16.01
N LYS A 122 -0.27 -12.12 -15.29
CA LYS A 122 -0.36 -13.40 -14.59
C LYS A 122 -1.71 -14.07 -14.80
N LYS A 123 -2.11 -14.25 -16.06
CA LYS A 123 -3.43 -14.79 -16.43
C LYS A 123 -3.65 -16.24 -15.95
N SER A 124 -2.60 -17.04 -15.84
CA SER A 124 -2.63 -18.45 -15.36
C SER A 124 -2.50 -18.59 -13.86
N LEU A 125 -2.32 -17.49 -13.11
CA LEU A 125 -2.04 -17.54 -11.67
C LEU A 125 -3.07 -18.36 -10.88
N LEU A 126 -4.36 -18.14 -11.14
CA LEU A 126 -5.41 -18.84 -10.41
C LEU A 126 -5.47 -20.33 -10.77
N GLN A 127 -5.16 -20.70 -12.02
CA GLN A 127 -5.08 -22.11 -12.43
C GLN A 127 -3.91 -22.82 -11.72
N GLU A 128 -2.75 -22.15 -11.58
CA GLU A 128 -1.61 -22.65 -10.86
C GLU A 128 -1.92 -22.85 -9.37
N LEU A 129 -2.55 -21.85 -8.74
CA LEU A 129 -3.01 -21.94 -7.34
C LEU A 129 -4.10 -23.00 -7.15
N LYS A 130 -5.03 -23.13 -8.10
CA LYS A 130 -6.10 -24.14 -8.01
C LYS A 130 -5.53 -25.55 -8.11
N LYS A 131 -4.57 -25.76 -9.00
CA LYS A 131 -3.85 -27.05 -9.09
C LYS A 131 -3.19 -27.40 -7.76
N GLU A 132 -2.44 -26.46 -7.16
CA GLU A 132 -1.83 -26.63 -5.85
C GLU A 132 -2.88 -26.94 -4.77
N ALA A 133 -3.98 -26.21 -4.76
CA ALA A 133 -5.06 -26.41 -3.80
C ALA A 133 -5.68 -27.82 -3.90
N ASP A 134 -5.87 -28.32 -5.11
CA ASP A 134 -6.43 -29.66 -5.35
C ASP A 134 -5.44 -30.76 -4.90
N GLU A 135 -4.15 -30.59 -5.15
CA GLU A 135 -3.11 -31.51 -4.72
C GLU A 135 -2.96 -31.55 -3.18
N GLN A 136 -3.07 -30.40 -2.53
CA GLN A 136 -2.91 -30.24 -1.07
C GLN A 136 -4.25 -30.34 -0.30
N LYS A 137 -5.39 -30.50 -1.00
CA LYS A 137 -6.73 -30.69 -0.44
C LYS A 137 -7.21 -29.53 0.43
N TYR A 138 -7.05 -28.29 -0.05
CA TYR A 138 -7.67 -27.11 0.52
C TYR A 138 -8.52 -26.37 -0.55
N GLN A 139 -9.46 -25.57 -0.11
CA GLN A 139 -10.21 -24.69 -1.01
C GLN A 139 -9.62 -23.28 -1.06
N ILE A 140 -9.81 -22.60 -2.17
CA ILE A 140 -9.46 -21.19 -2.32
C ILE A 140 -10.76 -20.38 -2.34
N LYS A 141 -10.88 -19.40 -1.45
CA LYS A 141 -11.92 -18.36 -1.52
C LYS A 141 -11.26 -17.03 -1.88
N VAL A 142 -11.71 -16.43 -2.96
CA VAL A 142 -11.22 -15.13 -3.43
C VAL A 142 -12.13 -14.04 -2.93
N ILE A 143 -11.58 -12.99 -2.31
CA ILE A 143 -12.32 -11.85 -1.79
C ILE A 143 -11.93 -10.61 -2.60
N VAL A 144 -12.91 -9.86 -3.08
CA VAL A 144 -12.69 -8.62 -3.81
C VAL A 144 -13.73 -7.55 -3.44
N TYR A 145 -13.23 -6.36 -3.14
CA TYR A 145 -14.04 -5.17 -2.95
C TYR A 145 -14.03 -4.34 -4.24
N LEU A 146 -15.21 -4.09 -4.79
CA LEU A 146 -15.38 -3.31 -6.01
C LEU A 146 -15.76 -1.87 -5.68
N ARG A 147 -15.03 -0.93 -6.26
CA ARG A 147 -15.27 0.51 -6.12
C ARG A 147 -15.90 1.04 -7.40
N ARG A 148 -16.82 2.04 -7.30
CA ARG A 148 -17.41 2.68 -8.48
C ARG A 148 -16.28 3.22 -9.37
N GLN A 149 -16.39 3.02 -10.67
CA GLN A 149 -15.29 3.18 -11.62
C GLN A 149 -14.71 4.59 -11.65
N ASP A 150 -15.55 5.62 -11.55
CA ASP A 150 -15.12 7.02 -11.46
C ASP A 150 -14.29 7.31 -10.20
N GLY A 151 -14.76 6.85 -9.05
CA GLY A 151 -14.03 6.96 -7.80
C GLY A 151 -12.72 6.18 -7.80
N LEU A 152 -12.67 5.03 -8.48
CA LEU A 152 -11.45 4.26 -8.68
C LEU A 152 -10.48 5.01 -9.60
N LEU A 153 -10.95 5.54 -10.74
CA LEU A 153 -10.18 6.31 -11.70
C LEU A 153 -9.47 7.50 -11.04
N ILE A 154 -10.26 8.38 -10.40
CA ILE A 154 -9.74 9.59 -9.74
C ILE A 154 -8.76 9.24 -8.62
N SER A 155 -9.06 8.21 -7.82
CA SER A 155 -8.18 7.77 -6.75
C SER A 155 -6.87 7.17 -7.25
N ARG A 156 -6.88 6.47 -8.38
CA ARG A 156 -5.68 5.95 -9.06
C ARG A 156 -4.84 7.09 -9.63
N TRP A 157 -5.48 8.02 -10.36
CA TRP A 157 -4.80 9.21 -10.87
C TRP A 157 -4.10 10.00 -9.76
N ASN A 158 -4.81 10.30 -8.67
CA ASN A 158 -4.22 11.00 -7.51
C ASN A 158 -3.01 10.23 -6.94
N GLN A 159 -3.08 8.90 -6.89
CA GLN A 159 -1.95 8.09 -6.44
C GLN A 159 -0.77 8.11 -7.41
N GLU A 160 -1.01 8.04 -8.72
CA GLU A 160 0.04 8.16 -9.73
C GLU A 160 0.77 9.50 -9.59
N VAL A 161 0.04 10.61 -9.55
CA VAL A 161 0.61 11.94 -9.33
C VAL A 161 1.39 12.01 -8.03
N LYS A 162 0.83 11.48 -6.92
CA LYS A 162 1.42 11.57 -5.59
C LYS A 162 2.71 10.74 -5.44
N GLN A 163 2.78 9.56 -6.03
CA GLN A 163 3.82 8.57 -5.72
C GLN A 163 4.82 8.33 -6.84
N ASN A 164 4.43 8.50 -8.10
CA ASN A 164 5.25 8.16 -9.25
C ASN A 164 5.89 9.39 -9.91
N PHE A 165 6.83 9.12 -10.82
CA PHE A 165 7.63 10.11 -11.55
C PHE A 165 7.68 9.77 -13.04
N ASN A 166 6.76 8.93 -13.52
CA ASN A 166 6.65 8.49 -14.91
C ASN A 166 5.75 9.44 -15.71
N SER A 167 5.57 9.15 -17.00
CA SER A 167 4.72 9.92 -17.90
C SER A 167 3.26 10.02 -17.46
N VAL A 168 2.77 9.08 -16.66
CA VAL A 168 1.41 9.10 -16.13
C VAL A 168 1.27 10.10 -14.98
N ALA A 169 2.31 10.25 -14.16
CA ALA A 169 2.33 11.16 -13.02
C ALA A 169 2.29 12.65 -13.38
N VAL A 170 2.43 12.98 -14.66
CA VAL A 170 2.36 14.36 -15.17
C VAL A 170 1.05 14.66 -15.92
N MET A 171 0.21 13.66 -16.16
CA MET A 171 -1.07 13.80 -16.86
C MET A 171 -2.08 14.59 -16.02
N THR A 172 -2.91 15.40 -16.68
CA THR A 172 -4.13 15.92 -16.07
C THR A 172 -5.13 14.79 -15.81
N CYS A 173 -6.18 15.05 -15.05
CA CYS A 173 -7.21 14.03 -14.80
C CYS A 173 -7.92 13.61 -16.08
N GLU A 174 -8.18 14.56 -16.99
CA GLU A 174 -8.80 14.31 -18.31
C GLU A 174 -7.87 13.47 -19.23
N GLU A 175 -6.58 13.80 -19.26
CA GLU A 175 -5.59 13.02 -20.01
C GLU A 175 -5.49 11.59 -19.49
N TYR A 176 -5.58 11.43 -18.14
CA TYR A 176 -5.55 10.11 -17.51
C TYR A 176 -6.84 9.33 -17.80
N LEU A 177 -8.01 9.98 -17.78
CA LEU A 177 -9.27 9.36 -18.19
C LEU A 177 -9.17 8.81 -19.62
N ALA A 178 -8.78 9.64 -20.58
CA ALA A 178 -8.63 9.24 -21.99
C ALA A 178 -7.60 8.11 -22.19
N ALA A 179 -6.50 8.12 -21.43
CA ALA A 179 -5.51 7.05 -21.45
C ALA A 179 -6.03 5.74 -20.85
N SER A 180 -6.81 5.83 -19.76
CA SER A 180 -7.40 4.68 -19.06
C SER A 180 -8.44 3.95 -19.90
N GLU A 181 -9.28 4.66 -20.64
CA GLU A 181 -10.24 4.08 -21.56
C GLU A 181 -9.59 3.25 -22.67
N LYS A 182 -8.42 3.71 -23.16
CA LYS A 182 -7.69 3.04 -24.23
C LYS A 182 -6.85 1.86 -23.75
N LYS A 183 -6.14 2.02 -22.64
CA LYS A 183 -5.09 1.08 -22.21
C LYS A 183 -5.47 0.20 -21.02
N GLU A 184 -6.33 0.69 -20.13
CA GLU A 184 -6.61 0.04 -18.85
C GLU A 184 -8.09 -0.40 -18.69
N LYS A 185 -8.88 -0.39 -19.75
CA LYS A 185 -10.32 -0.75 -19.75
C LYS A 185 -10.61 -2.01 -18.95
N LYS A 186 -9.76 -3.03 -19.03
CA LYS A 186 -9.93 -4.31 -18.33
C LYS A 186 -9.95 -4.20 -16.80
N ILE A 187 -9.39 -3.14 -16.22
CA ILE A 187 -9.41 -2.94 -14.76
C ILE A 187 -10.82 -2.62 -14.27
N TYR A 188 -11.59 -1.94 -15.11
CA TYR A 188 -12.94 -1.45 -14.81
C TYR A 188 -14.05 -2.41 -15.31
N GLN A 189 -13.72 -3.41 -16.13
CA GLN A 189 -14.64 -4.45 -16.63
C GLN A 189 -14.78 -5.55 -15.57
N TYR A 190 -15.64 -5.32 -14.60
CA TYR A 190 -15.74 -6.17 -13.42
C TYR A 190 -16.37 -7.54 -13.73
N ALA A 191 -17.49 -7.59 -14.46
CA ALA A 191 -18.20 -8.84 -14.76
C ALA A 191 -17.30 -9.82 -15.50
N GLN A 192 -16.65 -9.38 -16.59
CA GLN A 192 -15.76 -10.24 -17.36
C GLN A 192 -14.66 -10.85 -16.49
N LYS A 193 -14.04 -10.04 -15.60
CA LYS A 193 -12.97 -10.54 -14.73
C LYS A 193 -13.49 -11.50 -13.66
N LEU A 194 -14.64 -11.22 -13.08
CA LEU A 194 -15.26 -12.13 -12.10
C LEU A 194 -15.63 -13.46 -12.75
N ASP A 195 -16.08 -13.47 -14.01
CA ASP A 195 -16.30 -14.70 -14.78
C ASP A 195 -15.00 -15.49 -14.97
N GLU A 196 -13.91 -14.83 -15.36
CA GLU A 196 -12.60 -15.46 -15.53
C GLU A 196 -12.13 -16.11 -14.20
N ILE A 197 -12.33 -15.44 -13.07
CA ILE A 197 -12.01 -15.96 -11.74
C ILE A 197 -12.94 -17.12 -11.36
N ALA A 198 -14.25 -16.94 -11.50
CA ALA A 198 -15.27 -17.93 -11.17
C ALA A 198 -15.15 -19.22 -11.98
N ALA A 199 -14.71 -19.14 -13.24
CA ALA A 199 -14.44 -20.29 -14.09
C ALA A 199 -13.33 -21.20 -13.54
N VAL A 200 -12.40 -20.64 -12.74
CA VAL A 200 -11.28 -21.40 -12.17
C VAL A 200 -11.60 -21.94 -10.77
N ILE A 201 -12.08 -21.07 -9.88
CA ILE A 201 -12.27 -21.42 -8.46
C ILE A 201 -13.70 -21.83 -8.12
N GLY A 202 -14.65 -21.66 -9.03
CA GLY A 202 -16.09 -21.81 -8.78
C GLY A 202 -16.73 -20.55 -8.22
N LYS A 203 -17.95 -20.24 -8.67
CA LYS A 203 -18.67 -19.01 -8.27
C LYS A 203 -18.90 -18.91 -6.75
N ASN A 204 -19.20 -20.02 -6.09
CA ASN A 204 -19.45 -20.09 -4.64
C ASN A 204 -18.19 -19.78 -3.80
N ASN A 205 -17.02 -19.78 -4.42
CA ASN A 205 -15.76 -19.45 -3.78
C ASN A 205 -15.28 -18.02 -4.06
N LEU A 206 -16.10 -17.23 -4.74
CA LEU A 206 -15.83 -15.83 -5.07
C LEU A 206 -16.73 -14.91 -4.23
N ILE A 207 -16.13 -14.19 -3.30
CA ILE A 207 -16.78 -13.25 -2.40
C ILE A 207 -16.60 -11.85 -2.99
N VAL A 208 -17.70 -11.27 -3.50
CA VAL A 208 -17.71 -9.95 -4.14
C VAL A 208 -18.43 -8.96 -3.25
N ARG A 209 -17.75 -7.88 -2.87
CA ARG A 209 -18.29 -6.86 -1.97
C ARG A 209 -18.24 -5.47 -2.61
N ARG A 210 -19.22 -4.62 -2.30
CA ARG A 210 -19.21 -3.19 -2.64
C ARG A 210 -18.26 -2.44 -1.74
N PHE A 211 -17.42 -1.61 -2.30
CA PHE A 211 -16.61 -0.67 -1.50
C PHE A 211 -17.47 0.57 -1.16
N SER A 212 -18.34 0.40 -0.17
CA SER A 212 -19.26 1.44 0.31
C SER A 212 -19.57 1.23 1.79
N PRO A 213 -19.36 2.23 2.67
CA PRO A 213 -19.69 2.12 4.10
C PRO A 213 -21.15 1.71 4.37
N LYS A 214 -22.08 2.05 3.46
CA LYS A 214 -23.49 1.70 3.58
C LYS A 214 -23.78 0.20 3.43
N SER A 215 -22.87 -0.54 2.78
CA SER A 215 -23.00 -1.98 2.54
C SER A 215 -22.09 -2.85 3.40
N TRP A 216 -21.25 -2.23 4.23
CA TRP A 216 -20.35 -2.96 5.12
C TRP A 216 -21.02 -3.32 6.44
N LYS A 217 -20.63 -4.45 7.01
CA LYS A 217 -21.05 -4.82 8.36
C LYS A 217 -20.63 -3.71 9.34
N ASP A 218 -21.56 -3.22 10.12
CA ASP A 218 -21.38 -2.15 11.11
C ASP A 218 -20.75 -0.86 10.53
N GLY A 219 -20.86 -0.65 9.21
CA GLY A 219 -20.25 0.48 8.51
C GLY A 219 -18.71 0.45 8.44
N SER A 220 -18.09 -0.64 8.88
CA SER A 220 -16.63 -0.81 8.96
C SER A 220 -16.15 -1.83 7.93
N ILE A 221 -15.15 -1.44 7.12
CA ILE A 221 -14.49 -2.34 6.16
C ILE A 221 -13.79 -3.51 6.86
N ILE A 222 -13.31 -3.30 8.08
CA ILE A 222 -12.64 -4.33 8.88
C ILE A 222 -13.67 -5.36 9.35
N HIS A 223 -14.79 -4.91 9.94
CA HIS A 223 -15.86 -5.81 10.39
C HIS A 223 -16.44 -6.60 9.22
N ASP A 224 -16.63 -5.94 8.08
CA ASP A 224 -17.13 -6.59 6.86
C ASP A 224 -16.15 -7.66 6.36
N PHE A 225 -14.86 -7.35 6.28
CA PHE A 225 -13.85 -8.32 5.85
C PHE A 225 -13.75 -9.52 6.80
N MET A 226 -13.73 -9.27 8.11
CA MET A 226 -13.67 -10.32 9.11
C MET A 226 -14.91 -11.22 9.05
N HIS A 227 -16.09 -10.63 8.87
CA HIS A 227 -17.32 -11.38 8.71
C HIS A 227 -17.30 -12.29 7.46
N GLU A 228 -16.77 -11.81 6.34
CA GLU A 228 -16.67 -12.59 5.09
C GLU A 228 -15.70 -13.78 5.20
N ILE A 229 -14.75 -13.73 6.11
CA ILE A 229 -13.89 -14.88 6.40
C ILE A 229 -14.44 -15.78 7.53
N GLY A 230 -15.60 -15.45 8.10
CA GLY A 230 -16.25 -16.23 9.15
C GLY A 230 -15.87 -15.87 10.57
N LEU A 231 -15.33 -14.66 10.79
CA LEU A 231 -15.00 -14.12 12.11
C LEU A 231 -15.77 -12.82 12.37
N ASP A 232 -16.10 -12.59 13.63
CA ASP A 232 -16.57 -11.29 14.08
C ASP A 232 -15.48 -10.60 14.89
N VAL A 233 -15.37 -9.27 14.76
CA VAL A 233 -14.46 -8.47 15.56
C VAL A 233 -15.06 -8.34 16.97
N THR A 234 -14.33 -8.85 17.97
CA THR A 234 -14.68 -8.81 19.38
C THR A 234 -13.69 -7.92 20.16
N GLU A 235 -13.89 -7.72 21.45
CA GLU A 235 -12.97 -6.96 22.32
C GLU A 235 -11.55 -7.56 22.40
N GLU A 236 -11.35 -8.80 21.97
CA GLU A 236 -10.02 -9.41 21.89
C GLU A 236 -9.16 -8.82 20.76
N PHE A 237 -9.80 -8.26 19.73
CA PHE A 237 -9.09 -7.65 18.60
C PHE A 237 -8.70 -6.21 18.95
N GLN A 238 -7.46 -5.88 18.65
CA GLN A 238 -7.00 -4.50 18.74
C GLN A 238 -7.58 -3.68 17.59
N GLU A 239 -8.36 -2.65 17.93
CA GLU A 239 -8.81 -1.67 16.95
C GLU A 239 -7.64 -0.84 16.42
N LEU A 240 -7.74 -0.45 15.15
CA LEU A 240 -6.73 0.42 14.55
C LEU A 240 -7.02 1.87 14.92
N GLU A 241 -6.01 2.56 15.42
CA GLU A 241 -6.04 4.03 15.35
C GLU A 241 -6.14 4.47 13.89
N GLU A 242 -6.98 5.46 13.61
CA GLU A 242 -7.15 6.00 12.26
C GLU A 242 -5.78 6.37 11.67
N SER A 243 -5.32 5.61 10.68
CA SER A 243 -4.10 5.97 9.99
C SER A 243 -4.41 7.09 9.01
N GLU A 244 -3.77 8.22 9.19
CA GLU A 244 -3.81 9.36 8.28
C GLU A 244 -3.16 9.04 6.91
N ASN A 245 -3.73 8.10 6.17
CA ASN A 245 -3.29 7.87 4.79
C ASN A 245 -3.99 8.86 3.86
N LEU A 246 -3.82 10.14 4.18
CA LEU A 246 -4.47 11.26 3.50
C LEU A 246 -4.10 11.27 2.01
N ARG A 247 -5.13 11.36 1.17
CA ARG A 247 -4.94 11.77 -0.22
C ARG A 247 -4.41 13.21 -0.24
N LEU A 248 -3.81 13.61 -1.32
CA LEU A 248 -3.63 15.04 -1.59
C LEU A 248 -5.00 15.63 -1.96
N ASP A 249 -5.30 16.85 -1.50
CA ASP A 249 -6.42 17.63 -2.03
C ASP A 249 -6.15 17.98 -3.51
N LYS A 250 -7.09 18.66 -4.17
CA LYS A 250 -6.99 18.94 -5.61
C LYS A 250 -5.87 19.92 -5.95
N ASN A 251 -5.69 20.95 -5.14
CA ASN A 251 -4.67 21.98 -5.35
C ASN A 251 -3.27 21.40 -5.13
N THR A 252 -3.04 20.72 -4.02
CA THR A 252 -1.74 20.09 -3.74
C THR A 252 -1.44 18.94 -4.70
N THR A 253 -2.46 18.25 -5.24
CA THR A 253 -2.28 17.28 -6.34
C THR A 253 -1.77 17.98 -7.59
N GLU A 254 -2.31 19.13 -7.95
CA GLU A 254 -1.87 19.91 -9.10
C GLU A 254 -0.44 20.44 -8.90
N ILE A 255 -0.14 21.02 -7.73
CA ILE A 255 1.23 21.44 -7.39
C ILE A 255 2.20 20.26 -7.56
N LYS A 256 1.86 19.08 -7.04
CA LYS A 256 2.69 17.88 -7.18
C LYS A 256 2.87 17.45 -8.65
N ARG A 257 1.79 17.53 -9.44
CA ARG A 257 1.81 17.21 -10.87
C ARG A 257 2.76 18.15 -11.65
N ILE A 258 2.73 19.44 -11.31
CA ILE A 258 3.64 20.43 -11.89
C ILE A 258 5.09 20.16 -11.46
N LEU A 259 5.34 19.84 -10.18
CA LEU A 259 6.67 19.46 -9.71
C LEU A 259 7.19 18.20 -10.43
N ASN A 260 6.32 17.23 -10.75
CA ASN A 260 6.70 16.04 -11.52
C ASN A 260 7.14 16.36 -12.96
N LYS A 261 6.71 17.49 -13.53
CA LYS A 261 7.13 17.96 -14.86
C LYS A 261 8.50 18.64 -14.87
N SER A 262 9.06 18.93 -13.71
CA SER A 262 10.28 19.69 -13.58
C SER A 262 11.50 18.85 -14.00
N GLU A 263 12.20 19.27 -15.05
CA GLU A 263 13.40 18.62 -15.55
C GLU A 263 14.64 18.85 -14.67
N PHE A 264 14.61 19.89 -13.81
CA PHE A 264 15.72 20.22 -12.91
C PHE A 264 15.61 19.60 -11.51
N LEU A 265 14.48 18.92 -11.19
CA LEU A 265 14.28 18.26 -9.91
C LEU A 265 14.47 16.74 -10.06
N THR A 266 15.22 16.17 -9.13
CA THR A 266 15.35 14.72 -9.00
C THR A 266 14.12 14.11 -8.29
N GLU A 267 13.90 12.81 -8.48
CA GLU A 267 12.85 12.07 -7.75
C GLU A 267 12.97 12.21 -6.23
N LYS A 268 14.20 12.30 -5.71
CA LYS A 268 14.46 12.49 -4.27
C LYS A 268 13.99 13.85 -3.78
N GLU A 269 14.23 14.90 -4.55
CA GLU A 269 13.80 16.27 -4.22
C GLU A 269 12.29 16.40 -4.32
N ILE A 270 11.67 15.84 -5.34
CA ILE A 270 10.20 15.82 -5.49
C ILE A 270 9.57 15.03 -4.33
N SER A 271 10.19 13.93 -3.89
CA SER A 271 9.74 13.16 -2.72
C SER A 271 9.85 13.94 -1.42
N TYR A 272 10.86 14.80 -1.28
CA TYR A 272 11.00 15.72 -0.16
C TYR A 272 9.84 16.71 -0.10
N PHE A 273 9.46 17.32 -1.23
CA PHE A 273 8.34 18.25 -1.31
C PHE A 273 6.99 17.60 -1.00
N ARG A 274 6.78 16.34 -1.38
CA ARG A 274 5.54 15.59 -1.11
C ARG A 274 5.14 15.57 0.36
N ARG A 275 6.10 15.60 1.29
CA ARG A 275 5.85 15.65 2.74
C ARG A 275 5.03 16.89 3.11
N PHE A 276 5.44 18.05 2.62
CA PHE A 276 4.76 19.32 2.92
C PHE A 276 3.39 19.40 2.27
N LEU A 277 3.26 18.94 1.03
CA LEU A 277 1.97 18.90 0.34
C LEU A 277 0.95 18.05 1.09
N LYS A 278 1.38 16.94 1.72
CA LYS A 278 0.49 16.13 2.56
C LYS A 278 0.02 16.85 3.82
N GLU A 279 0.89 17.60 4.48
CA GLU A 279 0.52 18.35 5.67
C GLU A 279 -0.50 19.45 5.34
N ILE A 280 -0.25 20.20 4.27
CA ILE A 280 -1.18 21.25 3.81
C ILE A 280 -2.54 20.65 3.42
N SER A 281 -2.55 19.53 2.70
CA SER A 281 -3.79 18.86 2.30
C SER A 281 -4.73 18.51 3.46
N LYS A 282 -4.21 18.29 4.67
CA LYS A 282 -5.05 17.95 5.84
C LYS A 282 -6.12 18.99 6.14
N ASP A 283 -5.79 20.25 5.97
CA ASP A 283 -6.66 21.35 6.30
C ASP A 283 -7.76 21.58 5.24
N TYR A 284 -7.48 21.25 3.99
CA TYR A 284 -8.34 21.58 2.85
C TYR A 284 -9.22 20.44 2.32
N ILE A 285 -8.85 19.17 2.56
CA ILE A 285 -9.61 18.00 2.05
C ILE A 285 -11.08 18.01 2.46
N LYS A 286 -11.38 18.44 3.69
CA LYS A 286 -12.76 18.45 4.24
C LYS A 286 -13.66 19.50 3.62
N GLU A 287 -13.09 20.52 3.01
CA GLU A 287 -13.81 21.67 2.42
C GLU A 287 -13.99 21.55 0.90
N GLU A 288 -13.57 20.45 0.30
CA GLU A 288 -13.66 20.25 -1.15
C GLU A 288 -15.14 20.08 -1.59
N ASN A 289 -15.62 21.02 -2.40
CA ASN A 289 -16.95 21.03 -2.99
C ASN A 289 -16.93 21.07 -4.53
N THR A 290 -15.86 20.59 -5.14
CA THR A 290 -15.68 20.53 -6.59
C THR A 290 -15.36 19.10 -7.02
N GLU A 291 -15.36 18.81 -8.32
CA GLU A 291 -14.88 17.52 -8.88
C GLU A 291 -13.76 17.76 -9.89
N MET A 292 -12.86 16.79 -10.05
CA MET A 292 -11.75 16.88 -11.01
C MET A 292 -12.20 16.81 -12.47
N LEU A 293 -13.33 16.14 -12.72
CA LEU A 293 -13.95 15.96 -14.02
C LEU A 293 -15.35 16.57 -14.01
N ALA A 294 -15.84 17.03 -15.15
CA ALA A 294 -17.21 17.50 -15.29
C ALA A 294 -18.21 16.34 -15.09
N LYS A 295 -19.44 16.69 -14.69
CA LYS A 295 -20.52 15.71 -14.47
C LYS A 295 -20.75 14.85 -15.71
N GLU A 296 -20.77 15.45 -16.88
CA GLU A 296 -20.96 14.81 -18.17
C GLU A 296 -19.84 13.83 -18.50
N GLU A 297 -18.58 14.18 -18.22
CA GLU A 297 -17.43 13.30 -18.39
C GLU A 297 -17.53 12.06 -17.49
N LEU A 298 -17.92 12.25 -16.23
CA LEU A 298 -18.13 11.18 -15.26
C LEU A 298 -19.30 10.27 -15.65
N GLN A 299 -20.43 10.86 -16.12
CA GLN A 299 -21.60 10.10 -16.59
C GLN A 299 -21.25 9.22 -17.80
N GLN A 300 -20.62 9.79 -18.83
CA GLN A 300 -20.19 9.06 -20.02
C GLN A 300 -19.24 7.93 -19.66
N PHE A 301 -18.30 8.17 -18.76
CA PHE A 301 -17.38 7.12 -18.30
C PHE A 301 -18.12 5.99 -17.57
N LEU A 302 -19.07 6.29 -16.70
CA LEU A 302 -19.85 5.28 -15.96
C LEU A 302 -20.77 4.47 -16.87
N GLU A 303 -21.37 5.10 -17.89
CA GLU A 303 -22.23 4.44 -18.87
C GLU A 303 -21.50 3.29 -19.61
N LEU A 304 -20.19 3.41 -19.83
CA LEU A 304 -19.38 2.35 -20.43
C LEU A 304 -19.44 1.03 -19.66
N TYR A 305 -19.73 1.09 -18.36
CA TYR A 305 -19.69 -0.06 -17.44
C TYR A 305 -21.06 -0.38 -16.84
N ALA A 306 -22.14 0.33 -17.21
CA ALA A 306 -23.46 0.16 -16.61
C ALA A 306 -23.97 -1.28 -16.70
N LYS A 307 -23.94 -1.90 -17.88
CA LYS A 307 -24.36 -3.30 -18.10
C LYS A 307 -23.50 -4.30 -17.34
N GLU A 308 -22.19 -4.06 -17.25
CA GLU A 308 -21.26 -4.87 -16.46
C GLU A 308 -21.61 -4.80 -14.98
N ASN A 309 -21.90 -3.60 -14.49
CA ASN A 309 -22.25 -3.37 -13.08
C ASN A 309 -23.62 -4.02 -12.72
N GLU A 310 -24.61 -3.93 -13.60
CA GLU A 310 -25.91 -4.58 -13.45
C GLU A 310 -25.71 -6.10 -13.33
N ARG A 311 -24.97 -6.69 -14.25
CA ARG A 311 -24.65 -8.11 -14.25
C ARG A 311 -23.92 -8.57 -12.98
N VAL A 312 -22.96 -7.78 -12.49
CA VAL A 312 -22.27 -8.09 -11.22
C VAL A 312 -23.23 -8.05 -10.04
N ALA A 313 -24.13 -7.05 -9.99
CA ALA A 313 -25.11 -6.95 -8.92
C ALA A 313 -26.04 -8.17 -8.87
N GLU A 314 -26.54 -8.61 -10.03
CA GLU A 314 -27.45 -9.74 -10.15
C GLU A 314 -26.76 -11.08 -9.93
N GLU A 315 -25.64 -11.30 -10.61
CA GLU A 315 -25.02 -12.63 -10.67
C GLU A 315 -24.09 -12.93 -9.50
N TYR A 316 -23.39 -11.92 -8.96
CA TYR A 316 -22.34 -12.13 -7.96
C TYR A 316 -22.71 -11.66 -6.55
N ILE A 317 -23.61 -10.68 -6.43
CA ILE A 317 -24.06 -10.19 -5.11
C ILE A 317 -25.45 -10.71 -4.79
N GLY A 318 -26.43 -10.54 -5.69
CA GLY A 318 -27.75 -11.16 -5.61
C GLY A 318 -28.67 -10.64 -4.50
N ASP A 319 -28.42 -9.41 -4.00
CA ASP A 319 -29.21 -8.79 -2.91
C ASP A 319 -30.34 -7.87 -3.41
N GLY A 320 -30.56 -7.81 -4.73
CA GLY A 320 -31.57 -6.98 -5.37
C GLY A 320 -31.23 -5.48 -5.41
N GLN A 321 -30.04 -5.09 -4.99
CA GLN A 321 -29.58 -3.70 -5.02
C GLN A 321 -28.58 -3.47 -6.18
N PRO A 322 -28.55 -2.29 -6.79
CA PRO A 322 -27.56 -1.98 -7.82
C PRO A 322 -26.13 -2.10 -7.26
N LEU A 323 -25.16 -2.47 -8.11
CA LEU A 323 -23.76 -2.54 -7.69
C LEU A 323 -23.29 -1.20 -7.16
N PHE A 324 -23.60 -0.11 -7.85
CA PHE A 324 -23.29 1.27 -7.45
C PHE A 324 -24.48 2.18 -7.76
N SER A 325 -24.56 3.32 -7.05
CA SER A 325 -25.50 4.40 -7.42
C SER A 325 -25.09 4.96 -8.79
N ASN A 326 -26.08 5.19 -9.65
CA ASN A 326 -25.89 5.88 -10.93
C ASN A 326 -25.85 7.40 -10.79
N GLU A 327 -26.09 7.91 -9.58
CA GLU A 327 -26.10 9.34 -9.32
C GLU A 327 -24.68 9.92 -9.37
N VAL A 328 -24.46 10.88 -10.23
CA VAL A 328 -23.26 11.72 -10.28
C VAL A 328 -23.64 13.09 -9.67
N LYS A 329 -22.91 13.50 -8.64
CA LYS A 329 -23.13 14.79 -7.99
C LYS A 329 -22.92 15.92 -8.99
N ASP A 330 -23.79 16.90 -8.92
CA ASP A 330 -23.69 18.12 -9.73
C ASP A 330 -22.82 19.13 -8.99
N LEU A 331 -21.50 18.95 -9.08
CA LEU A 331 -20.52 19.82 -8.46
C LEU A 331 -19.72 20.55 -9.54
N PRO A 332 -19.30 21.80 -9.27
CA PRO A 332 -18.44 22.53 -10.20
C PRO A 332 -17.16 21.75 -10.47
N LYS A 333 -16.70 21.79 -11.73
CA LYS A 333 -15.38 21.27 -12.09
C LYS A 333 -14.31 22.11 -11.40
N TRP A 334 -13.34 21.44 -10.81
CA TRP A 334 -12.20 22.09 -10.18
C TRP A 334 -11.40 22.92 -11.21
N ASN A 335 -10.99 24.11 -10.79
CA ASN A 335 -10.20 25.03 -11.59
C ASN A 335 -8.90 25.38 -10.84
N PRO A 336 -7.72 25.26 -11.48
CA PRO A 336 -6.45 25.66 -10.87
C PRO A 336 -6.36 27.16 -10.53
N GLN A 337 -7.21 28.00 -11.10
CA GLN A 337 -7.27 29.45 -10.82
C GLN A 337 -8.23 29.77 -9.66
N ASN A 338 -8.33 28.91 -8.65
CA ASN A 338 -9.12 29.16 -7.46
C ASN A 338 -8.32 29.95 -6.41
N GLU A 339 -9.02 30.66 -5.53
CA GLU A 339 -8.40 31.53 -4.50
C GLU A 339 -7.48 30.73 -3.54
N LYS A 340 -7.89 29.53 -3.13
CA LYS A 340 -7.13 28.68 -2.21
C LYS A 340 -5.81 28.19 -2.80
N MET A 341 -5.69 28.08 -4.11
CA MET A 341 -4.46 27.67 -4.77
C MET A 341 -3.27 28.58 -4.42
N GLN A 342 -3.50 29.89 -4.38
CA GLN A 342 -2.45 30.85 -4.03
C GLN A 342 -2.03 30.71 -2.56
N GLU A 343 -2.99 30.53 -1.66
CA GLU A 343 -2.70 30.31 -0.24
C GLU A 343 -1.88 29.04 -0.03
N GLU A 344 -2.27 27.94 -0.65
CA GLU A 344 -1.56 26.66 -0.53
C GLU A 344 -0.14 26.71 -1.12
N ILE A 345 0.04 27.42 -2.23
CA ILE A 345 1.38 27.68 -2.79
C ILE A 345 2.25 28.46 -1.80
N ILE A 346 1.71 29.54 -1.21
CA ILE A 346 2.45 30.34 -0.22
C ILE A 346 2.80 29.50 1.01
N GLN A 347 1.85 28.73 1.54
CA GLN A 347 2.07 27.85 2.68
C GLN A 347 3.12 26.77 2.37
N PHE A 348 3.06 26.20 1.17
CA PHE A 348 4.04 25.21 0.70
C PHE A 348 5.45 25.78 0.69
N PHE A 349 5.66 26.95 0.07
CA PHE A 349 6.97 27.58 0.03
C PHE A 349 7.46 28.02 1.42
N ALA A 350 6.55 28.53 2.26
CA ALA A 350 6.90 28.89 3.64
C ALA A 350 7.35 27.67 4.44
N ALA A 351 6.60 26.55 4.38
CA ALA A 351 6.92 25.31 5.08
C ALA A 351 8.28 24.74 4.63
N VAL A 352 8.52 24.67 3.32
CA VAL A 352 9.80 24.20 2.74
C VAL A 352 10.96 25.10 3.18
N THR A 353 10.80 26.42 3.10
CA THR A 353 11.84 27.39 3.46
C THR A 353 12.20 27.29 4.95
N MET A 354 11.20 27.15 5.81
CA MET A 354 11.44 27.02 7.26
C MET A 354 12.11 25.69 7.62
N ASP A 355 11.76 24.60 6.94
CA ASP A 355 12.43 23.31 7.16
C ASP A 355 13.91 23.37 6.74
N LEU A 356 14.19 23.95 5.58
CA LEU A 356 15.56 24.16 5.10
C LEU A 356 16.37 25.03 6.08
N ARG A 357 15.78 26.11 6.59
CA ARG A 357 16.42 26.98 7.59
C ARG A 357 16.77 26.21 8.86
N ARG A 358 15.80 25.47 9.41
CA ARG A 358 16.01 24.64 10.62
C ARG A 358 17.09 23.59 10.41
N THR A 359 17.07 22.93 9.26
CA THR A 359 18.07 21.92 8.88
C THR A 359 19.47 22.54 8.81
N ASN A 360 19.60 23.73 8.18
CA ASN A 360 20.86 24.45 8.11
C ASN A 360 21.38 24.88 9.50
N GLU A 361 20.51 25.33 10.39
CA GLU A 361 20.88 25.68 11.77
C GLU A 361 21.42 24.46 12.54
N ILE A 362 20.73 23.30 12.43
CA ILE A 362 21.20 22.04 13.04
C ILE A 362 22.55 21.61 12.47
N GLN A 363 22.73 21.71 11.16
CA GLN A 363 24.00 21.35 10.51
C GLN A 363 25.14 22.28 10.99
N ARG A 364 24.92 23.60 11.07
CA ARG A 364 25.89 24.57 11.61
C ARG A 364 26.29 24.23 13.05
N GLN A 365 25.33 23.87 13.89
CA GLN A 365 25.63 23.47 15.28
C GLN A 365 26.50 22.21 15.33
N LYS A 366 26.19 21.19 14.48
CA LYS A 366 27.00 19.97 14.38
C LYS A 366 28.45 20.27 13.91
N ILE A 367 28.58 21.10 12.88
CA ILE A 367 29.90 21.52 12.36
C ILE A 367 30.71 22.21 13.48
N ASN A 368 30.14 23.19 14.17
CA ASN A 368 30.80 23.88 15.27
C ASN A 368 31.24 22.92 16.40
N GLN A 369 30.40 21.90 16.69
CA GLN A 369 30.75 20.88 17.69
C GLN A 369 31.90 19.99 17.21
N GLN A 370 31.90 19.59 15.94
CA GLN A 370 32.96 18.78 15.34
C GLN A 370 34.29 19.57 15.31
N GLU A 371 34.27 20.85 14.94
CA GLU A 371 35.45 21.71 14.96
C GLU A 371 36.05 21.84 16.36
N LYS A 372 35.22 22.04 17.40
CA LYS A 372 35.68 22.03 18.78
C LYS A 372 36.39 20.73 19.16
N ARG A 373 35.81 19.59 18.72
CA ARG A 373 36.39 18.26 18.99
C ARG A 373 37.72 18.05 18.25
N ILE A 374 37.81 18.49 17.00
CA ILE A 374 39.05 18.45 16.21
C ILE A 374 40.13 19.24 16.90
N ARG A 375 39.89 20.50 17.33
CA ARG A 375 40.85 21.32 18.05
C ARG A 375 41.35 20.66 19.37
N GLN A 376 40.45 19.98 20.08
CA GLN A 376 40.83 19.24 21.29
C GLN A 376 41.73 18.04 20.98
N LEU A 377 41.42 17.30 19.89
CA LEU A 377 42.23 16.16 19.45
C LEU A 377 43.63 16.63 18.96
N GLU A 378 43.69 17.70 18.19
CA GLU A 378 44.94 18.30 17.74
C GLU A 378 45.83 18.74 18.94
N LYS A 379 45.22 19.36 19.95
CA LYS A 379 45.94 19.72 21.18
C LYS A 379 46.53 18.48 21.87
N ARG A 380 45.74 17.42 22.04
CA ARG A 380 46.22 16.16 22.64
C ARG A 380 47.28 15.48 21.78
N ALA A 381 47.15 15.49 20.47
CA ALA A 381 48.14 14.92 19.56
C ALA A 381 49.47 15.68 19.67
N ASN A 382 49.43 17.01 19.71
CA ASN A 382 50.64 17.86 19.92
C ASN A 382 51.30 17.60 21.28
N GLU A 383 50.51 17.49 22.35
CA GLU A 383 51.01 17.13 23.68
C GLU A 383 51.70 15.76 23.69
N PHE A 384 51.10 14.77 22.99
CA PHE A 384 51.68 13.43 22.85
C PHE A 384 52.98 13.46 22.05
N VAL A 385 53.05 14.20 20.95
CA VAL A 385 54.28 14.38 20.16
C VAL A 385 55.38 15.00 21.02
N MET A 386 55.06 16.05 21.76
CA MET A 386 56.01 16.68 22.68
C MET A 386 56.49 15.74 23.79
N PHE A 387 55.60 14.92 24.33
CA PHE A 387 55.94 13.89 25.33
C PHE A 387 56.87 12.83 24.73
N ARG A 388 56.55 12.31 23.56
CA ARG A 388 57.36 11.33 22.83
C ARG A 388 58.76 11.84 22.52
N ASP A 389 58.89 13.11 22.09
CA ASP A 389 60.19 13.71 21.79
C ASP A 389 61.04 13.94 23.06
N LYS A 390 60.42 14.31 24.20
CA LYS A 390 61.08 14.36 25.51
C LYS A 390 61.56 12.97 25.97
N ALA A 391 60.76 11.92 25.73
CA ALA A 391 61.10 10.56 26.11
C ALA A 391 62.23 9.98 25.24
N LYS A 392 62.31 10.33 23.95
CA LYS A 392 63.38 9.89 23.04
C LYS A 392 64.71 10.57 23.29
N HIS A 393 64.73 11.76 23.90
CA HIS A 393 65.95 12.54 24.16
C HIS A 393 66.03 13.06 25.61
N PRO A 394 66.05 12.16 26.62
CA PRO A 394 66.00 12.54 28.02
C PRO A 394 67.19 13.48 28.48
N PHE A 395 68.39 13.24 27.96
CA PHE A 395 69.56 14.04 28.29
C PHE A 395 69.48 15.46 27.72
N ARG A 396 68.90 15.69 26.56
CA ARG A 396 68.73 17.01 25.96
C ARG A 396 67.78 17.93 26.77
N THR A 397 66.86 17.30 27.46
CA THR A 397 65.83 17.94 28.29
C THR A 397 66.47 18.37 29.66
N ILE A 398 67.32 17.53 30.22
CA ILE A 398 68.04 17.81 31.48
C ILE A 398 69.10 18.88 31.25
N TRP A 399 69.83 18.82 30.14
CA TRP A 399 70.86 19.79 29.79
C TRP A 399 70.33 21.21 29.63
N LYS A 400 69.20 21.39 28.99
CA LYS A 400 68.51 22.68 28.85
C LYS A 400 67.98 23.26 30.18
N LYS A 401 67.79 22.42 31.22
CA LYS A 401 67.40 22.89 32.56
C LYS A 401 68.58 23.22 33.46
N LEU A 402 69.76 22.65 33.20
CA LEU A 402 70.95 22.88 34.00
C LEU A 402 71.80 24.12 33.54
N PHE A 403 71.59 24.57 32.31
CA PHE A 403 72.33 25.69 31.71
C PHE A 403 71.44 26.88 31.30
N ARG A 404 70.29 27.04 31.98
CA ARG A 404 69.51 28.27 32.08
C ARG A 404 69.60 28.72 33.57
#